data_7d2cd7ef2e33b430b9f2995a2f146c0c
#
_entry.id   7d2cd7ef2e33b430b9f2995a2f146c0c
#
_cell.length_a   1.000
_cell.length_b   1.000
_cell.length_c   1.000
_cell.angle_alpha   90.00
_cell.angle_beta   90.00
_cell.angle_gamma   90.00
#
_symmetry.space_group_name_H-M   'P 1'
#
loop_
_entity.id
_entity.type
_entity.pdbx_description
1 polymer ?
#
loop_
_entity_poly.entity_id
_entity_poly.type
_entity_poly.pdbx_seq_one_letter_code
_entity_poly.pdbx_strand_id
1 'polypeptide(L)'
;PAIAGDPAQIAARLGRSLDLVLRRLGVLRPGPWQQAGLIVCDGSGAAILRLAATGFPLPRPGEGCALWPLFEALAQPQLPVARLIETTGEGRFAAWAVAERLLPMGFDGPALSRAQMLIRPAALQDTRPALPVGPACRICPRPACTARHEPSILGPA
;
A
#
# COMPACT_ATOMS: atom_id res chain seq x y z
N PRO A 1 -15.36 13.28 -13.62
CA PRO A 1 -14.84 12.29 -14.59
C PRO A 1 -13.31 12.11 -14.49
N ALA A 2 -12.55 13.20 -14.24
CA ALA A 2 -11.08 13.15 -14.20
C ALA A 2 -10.49 12.43 -12.96
N ILE A 3 -11.29 12.20 -11.93
CA ILE A 3 -10.86 11.61 -10.65
C ILE A 3 -11.15 10.11 -10.59
N ALA A 4 -11.93 9.59 -11.53
CA ALA A 4 -12.19 8.16 -11.66
C ALA A 4 -11.11 7.52 -12.55
N GLY A 5 -10.48 6.45 -12.08
CA GLY A 5 -9.53 5.70 -12.91
C GLY A 5 -8.21 5.42 -12.22
N ASP A 6 -7.21 5.13 -13.02
CA ASP A 6 -5.85 4.82 -12.56
C ASP A 6 -5.18 6.10 -12.02
N PRO A 7 -4.61 6.07 -10.79
CA PRO A 7 -3.89 7.20 -10.22
C PRO A 7 -2.75 7.75 -11.10
N ALA A 8 -2.08 6.89 -11.87
CA ALA A 8 -1.02 7.34 -12.78
C ALA A 8 -1.58 8.19 -13.93
N GLN A 9 -2.74 7.82 -14.46
CA GLN A 9 -3.42 8.62 -15.48
C GLN A 9 -3.94 9.95 -14.91
N ILE A 10 -4.40 9.94 -13.66
CA ILE A 10 -4.81 11.16 -12.95
C ILE A 10 -3.60 12.09 -12.81
N ALA A 11 -2.46 11.56 -12.38
CA ALA A 11 -1.21 12.29 -12.22
C ALA A 11 -0.78 12.96 -13.55
N ALA A 12 -0.77 12.19 -14.63
CA ALA A 12 -0.42 12.67 -15.95
C ALA A 12 -1.35 13.80 -16.43
N ARG A 13 -2.67 13.64 -16.27
CA ARG A 13 -3.67 14.67 -16.66
C ARG A 13 -3.55 15.96 -15.87
N LEU A 14 -3.17 15.84 -14.59
CA LEU A 14 -3.02 17.01 -13.71
C LEU A 14 -1.63 17.64 -13.76
N GLY A 15 -0.67 17.02 -14.47
CA GLY A 15 0.73 17.46 -14.47
C GLY A 15 1.33 17.43 -13.06
N ARG A 16 0.99 16.42 -12.25
CA ARG A 16 1.44 16.27 -10.86
C ARG A 16 2.15 14.94 -10.68
N SER A 17 3.02 14.89 -9.66
CA SER A 17 3.70 13.65 -9.30
C SER A 17 2.72 12.60 -8.77
N LEU A 18 3.03 11.32 -8.99
CA LEU A 18 2.18 10.21 -8.58
C LEU A 18 2.05 10.14 -7.04
N ASP A 19 3.13 10.38 -6.31
CA ASP A 19 3.13 10.41 -4.85
C ASP A 19 2.14 11.43 -4.30
N LEU A 20 2.12 12.65 -4.85
CA LEU A 20 1.15 13.69 -4.48
C LEU A 20 -0.28 13.24 -4.76
N VAL A 21 -0.54 12.62 -5.91
CA VAL A 21 -1.87 12.15 -6.29
C VAL A 21 -2.34 11.04 -5.36
N LEU A 22 -1.51 10.01 -5.09
CA LEU A 22 -1.87 8.94 -4.16
C LEU A 22 -2.22 9.51 -2.78
N ARG A 23 -1.42 10.43 -2.28
CA ARG A 23 -1.66 11.10 -1.00
C ARG A 23 -2.99 11.87 -0.98
N ARG A 24 -3.25 12.65 -2.03
CA ARG A 24 -4.50 13.43 -2.13
C ARG A 24 -5.73 12.54 -2.23
N LEU A 25 -5.69 11.46 -3.01
CA LEU A 25 -6.80 10.51 -3.13
C LEU A 25 -7.08 9.80 -1.79
N GLY A 26 -6.04 9.39 -1.07
CA GLY A 26 -6.19 8.70 0.21
C GLY A 26 -6.65 9.61 1.37
N VAL A 27 -6.28 10.89 1.35
CA VAL A 27 -6.66 11.88 2.38
C VAL A 27 -8.02 12.49 2.09
N LEU A 28 -8.25 13.00 0.88
CA LEU A 28 -9.48 13.72 0.53
C LEU A 28 -10.64 12.80 0.15
N ARG A 29 -10.34 11.59 -0.30
CA ARG A 29 -11.32 10.55 -0.66
C ARG A 29 -12.44 11.03 -1.59
N PRO A 30 -12.13 11.71 -2.72
CA PRO A 30 -13.15 12.30 -3.58
C PRO A 30 -13.86 11.23 -4.42
N GLY A 31 -15.18 11.33 -4.56
CA GLY A 31 -15.99 10.51 -5.46
C GLY A 31 -15.74 8.99 -5.30
N PRO A 32 -15.21 8.30 -6.33
CA PRO A 32 -15.02 6.85 -6.28
C PRO A 32 -13.91 6.38 -5.31
N TRP A 33 -13.24 7.31 -4.62
CA TRP A 33 -12.20 7.04 -3.64
C TRP A 33 -12.64 7.12 -2.19
N GLN A 34 -13.94 7.27 -1.93
CA GLN A 34 -14.50 7.42 -0.57
C GLN A 34 -14.09 6.28 0.38
N GLN A 35 -13.94 5.08 -0.14
CA GLN A 35 -13.55 3.89 0.61
C GLN A 35 -12.03 3.65 0.60
N ALA A 36 -11.26 4.54 -0.01
CA ALA A 36 -9.82 4.38 -0.08
C ALA A 36 -9.12 4.64 1.25
N GLY A 37 -7.98 4.01 1.42
CA GLY A 37 -7.05 4.24 2.52
C GLY A 37 -5.65 4.53 2.00
N LEU A 38 -4.79 5.00 2.88
CA LEU A 38 -3.41 5.34 2.58
C LEU A 38 -2.50 4.86 3.71
N ILE A 39 -1.47 4.14 3.37
CA ILE A 39 -0.38 3.79 4.29
C ILE A 39 0.89 4.45 3.77
N VAL A 40 1.62 5.11 4.65
CA VAL A 40 2.94 5.69 4.35
C VAL A 40 3.93 5.12 5.35
N CYS A 41 5.06 4.62 4.86
CA CYS A 41 6.16 4.17 5.70
C CYS A 41 7.45 4.92 5.39
N ASP A 42 8.37 4.92 6.35
CA ASP A 42 9.75 5.37 6.16
C ASP A 42 10.66 4.24 5.65
N GLY A 43 11.95 4.50 5.56
CA GLY A 43 12.95 3.55 5.07
C GLY A 43 13.15 2.31 5.96
N SER A 44 12.68 2.34 7.20
CA SER A 44 12.69 1.17 8.10
C SER A 44 11.47 0.27 7.89
N GLY A 45 10.51 0.69 7.08
CA GLY A 45 9.22 0.04 6.91
C GLY A 45 8.19 0.41 7.99
N ALA A 46 8.56 1.26 8.94
CA ALA A 46 7.63 1.73 9.96
C ALA A 46 6.55 2.63 9.37
N ALA A 47 5.28 2.30 9.62
CA ALA A 47 4.16 3.09 9.13
C ALA A 47 4.03 4.40 9.92
N ILE A 48 4.28 5.53 9.25
CA ILE A 48 4.20 6.89 9.81
C ILE A 48 2.85 7.57 9.56
N LEU A 49 2.05 7.05 8.63
CA LEU A 49 0.67 7.46 8.39
C LEU A 49 -0.17 6.23 8.04
N ARG A 50 -1.35 6.13 8.65
CA ARG A 50 -2.25 4.98 8.48
C ARG A 50 -3.69 5.46 8.40
N LEU A 51 -4.22 5.58 7.21
CA LEU A 51 -5.62 5.89 6.93
C LEU A 51 -6.29 4.61 6.41
N ALA A 52 -7.25 4.08 7.16
CA ALA A 52 -7.91 2.83 6.83
C ALA A 52 -8.68 2.91 5.51
N ALA A 53 -8.53 1.90 4.65
CA ALA A 53 -9.48 1.62 3.58
C ALA A 53 -10.62 0.76 4.14
N THR A 54 -11.82 0.92 3.61
CA THR A 54 -12.97 0.13 4.05
C THR A 54 -12.71 -1.36 3.85
N GLY A 55 -12.76 -2.12 4.94
CA GLY A 55 -12.56 -3.58 4.94
C GLY A 55 -11.10 -4.05 4.86
N PHE A 56 -10.12 -3.16 4.70
CA PHE A 56 -8.72 -3.54 4.71
C PHE A 56 -8.18 -3.67 6.14
N PRO A 57 -7.59 -4.83 6.51
CA PRO A 57 -7.10 -5.04 7.86
C PRO A 57 -5.81 -4.24 8.09
N LEU A 58 -5.88 -3.20 8.91
CA LEU A 58 -4.71 -2.46 9.37
C LEU A 58 -4.13 -3.14 10.63
N PRO A 59 -2.89 -3.62 10.58
CA PRO A 59 -2.20 -4.15 11.75
C PRO A 59 -1.84 -3.03 12.74
N ARG A 60 -1.24 -3.41 13.85
CA ARG A 60 -0.69 -2.46 14.82
C ARG A 60 0.42 -1.61 14.20
N PRO A 61 0.73 -0.42 14.77
CA PRO A 61 1.90 0.34 14.36
C PRO A 61 3.17 -0.51 14.41
N GLY A 62 4.00 -0.42 13.37
CA GLY A 62 5.22 -1.21 13.24
C GLY A 62 5.05 -2.62 12.69
N GLU A 63 3.82 -3.08 12.49
CA GLU A 63 3.52 -4.37 11.86
C GLU A 63 3.05 -4.16 10.40
N GLY A 64 3.28 -5.16 9.57
CA GLY A 64 2.83 -5.19 8.17
C GLY A 64 3.18 -6.51 7.50
N CYS A 65 2.48 -6.83 6.42
CA CYS A 65 2.81 -8.00 5.61
C CYS A 65 3.90 -7.62 4.60
N ALA A 66 5.00 -8.36 4.60
CA ALA A 66 6.13 -8.13 3.69
C ALA A 66 5.72 -8.20 2.19
N LEU A 67 4.58 -8.83 1.88
CA LEU A 67 4.04 -8.93 0.52
C LEU A 67 3.19 -7.72 0.10
N TRP A 68 3.05 -6.71 0.94
CA TRP A 68 2.33 -5.51 0.51
C TRP A 68 3.09 -4.77 -0.60
N PRO A 69 2.37 -4.26 -1.62
CA PRO A 69 2.98 -3.42 -2.65
C PRO A 69 3.78 -2.23 -2.11
N LEU A 70 3.48 -1.79 -0.89
CA LEU A 70 4.21 -0.77 -0.16
C LEU A 70 5.71 -1.09 -0.05
N PHE A 71 6.04 -2.35 0.33
CA PHE A 71 7.42 -2.78 0.53
C PHE A 71 8.10 -3.14 -0.79
N GLU A 72 7.34 -3.61 -1.79
CA GLU A 72 7.84 -3.76 -3.15
C GLU A 72 8.30 -2.40 -3.71
N ALA A 73 7.50 -1.36 -3.55
CA ALA A 73 7.86 0.00 -3.95
C ALA A 73 9.04 0.55 -3.15
N LEU A 74 9.09 0.29 -1.83
CA LEU A 74 10.19 0.74 -0.97
C LEU A 74 11.54 0.14 -1.41
N ALA A 75 11.53 -1.12 -1.85
CA ALA A 75 12.72 -1.81 -2.36
C ALA A 75 13.18 -1.28 -3.73
N GLN A 76 12.27 -0.64 -4.48
CA GLN A 76 12.55 -0.11 -5.83
C GLN A 76 12.05 1.33 -5.95
N PRO A 77 12.71 2.30 -5.30
CA PRO A 77 12.29 3.70 -5.34
C PRO A 77 12.13 4.20 -6.77
N GLN A 78 11.09 5.01 -7.01
CA GLN A 78 10.69 5.61 -8.28
C GLN A 78 10.06 4.64 -9.31
N LEU A 79 9.98 3.34 -9.03
CA LEU A 79 9.21 2.40 -9.83
C LEU A 79 7.81 2.23 -9.22
N PRO A 80 6.76 2.76 -9.86
CA PRO A 80 5.40 2.57 -9.37
C PRO A 80 4.98 1.10 -9.43
N VAL A 81 4.26 0.67 -8.41
CA VAL A 81 3.73 -0.69 -8.31
C VAL A 81 2.21 -0.62 -8.26
N ALA A 82 1.54 -1.43 -9.07
CA ALA A 82 0.09 -1.62 -9.02
C ALA A 82 -0.21 -3.11 -8.92
N ARG A 83 -1.00 -3.50 -7.93
CA ARG A 83 -1.39 -4.89 -7.67
C ARG A 83 -2.86 -4.99 -7.30
N LEU A 84 -3.48 -6.08 -7.67
CA LEU A 84 -4.67 -6.57 -7.02
C LEU A 84 -4.21 -7.46 -5.86
N ILE A 85 -4.66 -7.20 -4.66
CA ILE A 85 -4.31 -7.95 -3.45
C ILE A 85 -5.55 -8.56 -2.83
N GLU A 86 -5.37 -9.69 -2.17
CA GLU A 86 -6.43 -10.42 -1.47
C GLU A 86 -6.03 -10.68 -0.03
N THR A 87 -6.86 -10.23 0.89
CA THR A 87 -6.61 -10.41 2.32
C THR A 87 -7.17 -11.74 2.83
N THR A 88 -6.75 -12.14 4.03
CA THR A 88 -7.21 -13.39 4.67
C THR A 88 -8.69 -13.38 5.05
N GLY A 89 -9.37 -12.24 5.00
CA GLY A 89 -10.81 -12.09 5.23
C GLY A 89 -11.64 -11.98 3.95
N GLU A 90 -11.16 -12.54 2.84
CA GLU A 90 -11.81 -12.56 1.52
C GLU A 90 -12.01 -11.19 0.85
N GLY A 91 -11.45 -10.14 1.43
CA GLY A 91 -11.45 -8.81 0.81
C GLY A 91 -10.43 -8.73 -0.32
N ARG A 92 -10.87 -8.23 -1.50
CA ARG A 92 -10.00 -7.91 -2.64
C ARG A 92 -9.85 -6.41 -2.76
N PHE A 93 -8.62 -5.96 -3.00
CA PHE A 93 -8.29 -4.53 -3.03
C PHE A 93 -7.37 -4.23 -4.21
N ALA A 94 -7.64 -3.12 -4.87
CA ALA A 94 -6.68 -2.52 -5.77
C ALA A 94 -5.72 -1.65 -4.95
N ALA A 95 -4.43 -1.86 -5.15
CA ALA A 95 -3.37 -1.15 -4.44
C ALA A 95 -2.37 -0.54 -5.42
N TRP A 96 -2.00 0.70 -5.19
CA TRP A 96 -0.98 1.43 -5.93
C TRP A 96 0.05 1.97 -4.95
N ALA A 97 1.31 1.71 -5.23
CA ALA A 97 2.39 2.13 -4.36
C ALA A 97 3.51 2.81 -5.15
N VAL A 98 4.16 3.74 -4.51
CA VAL A 98 5.37 4.39 -5.01
C VAL A 98 6.25 4.76 -3.83
N ALA A 99 7.57 4.71 -4.04
CA ALA A 99 8.53 5.22 -3.09
C ALA A 99 9.36 6.34 -3.70
N GLU A 100 9.78 7.23 -2.84
CA GLU A 100 10.63 8.36 -3.17
C GLU A 100 11.88 8.38 -2.28
N ARG A 101 12.93 8.96 -2.81
CA ARG A 101 14.15 9.24 -2.06
C ARG A 101 14.20 10.73 -1.76
N LEU A 102 14.32 11.08 -0.50
CA LEU A 102 14.33 12.45 0.00
C LEU A 102 15.75 12.83 0.42
N LEU A 103 16.15 14.02 0.07
CA LEU A 103 17.43 14.62 0.46
C LEU A 103 17.19 15.93 1.22
N PRO A 104 16.67 15.84 2.47
CA PRO A 104 16.24 17.05 3.22
C PRO A 104 17.38 18.02 3.53
N MET A 105 18.60 17.52 3.54
CA MET A 105 19.82 18.32 3.76
C MET A 105 20.72 18.35 2.50
N GLY A 106 20.15 18.12 1.31
CA GLY A 106 20.94 17.99 0.09
C GLY A 106 21.88 16.77 0.12
N PHE A 107 22.99 16.86 -0.57
CA PHE A 107 23.98 15.76 -0.64
C PHE A 107 24.86 15.63 0.61
N ASP A 108 24.85 16.62 1.50
CA ASP A 108 25.66 16.62 2.72
C ASP A 108 25.01 15.87 3.89
N GLY A 109 23.73 15.51 3.75
CA GLY A 109 22.96 14.78 4.76
C GLY A 109 22.55 13.37 4.35
N PRO A 110 21.94 12.61 5.26
CA PRO A 110 21.46 11.28 4.96
C PRO A 110 20.28 11.34 3.97
N ALA A 111 20.29 10.43 3.02
CA ALA A 111 19.13 10.19 2.17
C ALA A 111 18.06 9.41 2.98
N LEU A 112 16.83 9.88 2.90
CA LEU A 112 15.68 9.21 3.51
C LEU A 112 14.84 8.53 2.42
N SER A 113 14.29 7.37 2.72
CA SER A 113 13.32 6.71 1.85
C SER A 113 11.93 6.81 2.45
N ARG A 114 10.94 6.99 1.60
CA ARG A 114 9.52 7.00 1.98
C ARG A 114 8.74 6.27 0.91
N ALA A 115 7.91 5.33 1.32
CA ALA A 115 6.95 4.69 0.44
C ALA A 115 5.53 5.00 0.88
N GLN A 116 4.61 5.01 -0.07
CA GLN A 116 3.19 5.14 0.21
C GLN A 116 2.38 4.19 -0.68
N MET A 117 1.30 3.68 -0.13
CA MET A 117 0.39 2.77 -0.79
C MET A 117 -1.04 3.25 -0.61
N LEU A 118 -1.69 3.58 -1.72
CA LEU A 118 -3.12 3.85 -1.81
C LEU A 118 -3.83 2.53 -2.02
N ILE A 119 -4.90 2.30 -1.27
CA ILE A 119 -5.67 1.05 -1.29
C ILE A 119 -7.14 1.41 -1.41
N ARG A 120 -7.89 0.67 -2.20
CA ARG A 120 -9.36 0.74 -2.20
C ARG A 120 -9.95 -0.65 -2.46
N PRO A 121 -11.20 -0.94 -2.02
CA PRO A 121 -11.90 -2.15 -2.42
C PRO A 121 -11.89 -2.31 -3.94
N ALA A 122 -11.61 -3.51 -4.42
CA ALA A 122 -11.63 -3.82 -5.84
C ALA A 122 -13.06 -3.84 -6.37
N ALA A 123 -13.23 -3.60 -7.65
CA ALA A 123 -14.52 -3.77 -8.30
C ALA A 123 -14.90 -5.27 -8.29
N LEU A 124 -16.18 -5.58 -8.07
CA LEU A 124 -16.69 -6.97 -8.01
C LEU A 124 -16.37 -7.77 -9.27
N GLN A 125 -16.34 -7.11 -10.42
CA GLN A 125 -16.03 -7.72 -11.72
C GLN A 125 -14.53 -7.83 -12.01
N ASP A 126 -13.65 -7.40 -11.12
CA ASP A 126 -12.21 -7.55 -11.31
C ASP A 126 -11.77 -8.98 -10.98
N THR A 127 -11.63 -9.79 -12.04
CA THR A 127 -11.27 -11.22 -11.93
C THR A 127 -9.77 -11.50 -12.12
N ARG A 128 -8.95 -10.47 -12.23
CA ARG A 128 -7.49 -10.65 -12.36
C ARG A 128 -6.92 -11.42 -11.17
N PRO A 129 -5.82 -12.17 -11.36
CA PRO A 129 -5.14 -12.82 -10.25
C PRO A 129 -4.76 -11.79 -9.16
N ALA A 130 -5.08 -12.10 -7.91
CA ALA A 130 -4.75 -11.27 -6.77
C ALA A 130 -3.58 -11.86 -5.99
N LEU A 131 -2.65 -11.00 -5.56
CA LEU A 131 -1.59 -11.39 -4.67
C LEU A 131 -2.16 -11.64 -3.27
N PRO A 132 -2.01 -12.84 -2.70
CA PRO A 132 -2.46 -13.11 -1.37
C PRO A 132 -1.57 -12.42 -0.32
N VAL A 133 -2.16 -11.54 0.49
CA VAL A 133 -1.45 -10.79 1.54
C VAL A 133 -2.10 -11.01 2.90
N GLY A 134 -1.33 -10.87 3.97
CA GLY A 134 -1.82 -10.84 5.35
C GLY A 134 -1.85 -9.44 5.93
N PRO A 135 -2.37 -9.30 7.16
CA PRO A 135 -2.22 -8.06 7.93
C PRO A 135 -0.80 -7.90 8.47
N ALA A 136 -0.28 -8.93 9.15
CA ALA A 136 1.07 -9.06 9.67
C ALA A 136 1.34 -10.54 9.94
N CYS A 137 2.59 -11.00 9.95
CA CYS A 137 2.93 -12.41 10.11
C CYS A 137 2.36 -12.99 11.40
N ARG A 138 2.47 -12.25 12.50
CA ARG A 138 2.02 -12.66 13.84
C ARG A 138 0.52 -13.01 13.93
N ILE A 139 -0.32 -12.37 13.14
CA ILE A 139 -1.78 -12.56 13.13
C ILE A 139 -2.29 -13.05 11.75
N CYS A 140 -1.42 -13.62 10.94
CA CYS A 140 -1.78 -14.16 9.64
C CYS A 140 -2.04 -15.68 9.76
N PRO A 141 -3.24 -16.17 9.42
CA PRO A 141 -3.57 -17.59 9.51
C PRO A 141 -2.98 -18.43 8.38
N ARG A 142 -2.36 -17.86 7.36
CA ARG A 142 -1.81 -18.61 6.22
C ARG A 142 -0.73 -19.59 6.67
N PRO A 143 -0.86 -20.91 6.45
CA PRO A 143 0.12 -21.89 6.93
C PRO A 143 1.43 -21.85 6.13
N ALA A 144 1.34 -21.69 4.81
CA ALA A 144 2.49 -21.69 3.91
C ALA A 144 2.67 -20.30 3.27
N CYS A 145 3.66 -19.55 3.73
CA CYS A 145 4.02 -18.25 3.17
C CYS A 145 5.54 -18.13 3.10
N THR A 146 6.06 -17.95 1.88
CA THR A 146 7.51 -17.82 1.65
C THR A 146 8.11 -16.54 2.25
N ALA A 147 7.28 -15.53 2.51
CA ALA A 147 7.69 -14.27 3.13
C ALA A 147 7.48 -14.24 4.65
N ARG A 148 7.09 -15.37 5.26
CA ARG A 148 6.88 -15.42 6.71
C ARG A 148 8.22 -15.29 7.45
N HIS A 149 8.30 -14.34 8.37
CA HIS A 149 9.49 -14.08 9.18
C HIS A 149 9.27 -14.31 10.69
N GLU A 150 8.01 -14.54 11.13
CA GLU A 150 7.68 -14.87 12.51
C GLU A 150 6.47 -15.83 12.58
N PRO A 151 6.38 -16.66 13.64
CA PRO A 151 5.24 -17.55 13.83
C PRO A 151 3.94 -16.80 14.02
N SER A 152 2.82 -17.39 13.55
CA SER A 152 1.49 -16.90 13.87
C SER A 152 1.08 -17.32 15.28
N ILE A 153 0.47 -16.39 16.03
CA ILE A 153 -0.14 -16.71 17.34
C ILE A 153 -1.50 -17.39 17.21
N LEU A 154 -2.03 -17.44 15.97
CA LEU A 154 -3.32 -18.08 15.69
C LEU A 154 -3.19 -19.61 15.53
N GLY A 155 -1.97 -20.12 15.63
CA GLY A 155 -1.70 -21.54 15.41
C GLY A 155 -1.70 -21.95 13.93
N PRO A 156 -1.40 -23.20 13.61
CA PRO A 156 -1.61 -23.75 12.27
C PRO A 156 -3.11 -23.82 12.00
N ALA A 157 -3.52 -23.22 10.88
CA ALA A 157 -4.87 -23.38 10.36
C ALA A 157 -5.03 -24.76 9.74
#